data_b950d669e7a9033fd2725656edf8b225
#
_entry.id   b950d669e7a9033fd2725656edf8b225
#
_cell.length_a   1.000
_cell.length_b   1.000
_cell.length_c   1.000
_cell.angle_alpha   90.00
_cell.angle_beta   90.00
_cell.angle_gamma   90.00
#
_symmetry.space_group_name_H-M   'P 1'
#
loop_
_entity.id
_entity.type
_entity.pdbx_description
1 polymer ?
#
loop_
_entity_poly.entity_id
_entity_poly.type
_entity_poly.pdbx_seq_one_letter_code
_entity_poly.pdbx_strand_id
1 'polypeptide(L)'
;KQLSGMRGLMAKPQKAGAEGAQIIENPILSNFKEGMSVLEYFIASHGARKGLADTAMKTADAGYLTRRLVDVSHDVIITQEDCGTLRGLVCTALKNGDEIISSLYERILGRVSVHDIIHPTTGELIVKSGEEITEAKAKIIDESPIESVEIRSVLTCESKKGVCMKCYGRNLATARMVQLGEAVGVIAAQAIGEPGTQLTLRTFHAGGIASNAAANAKIAA
;
A
#
# COMPACT_ATOMS: atom_id res chain seq x y z
N LYS A 1 19.72 -2.47 16.04
CA LYS A 1 19.19 -1.63 17.14
C LYS A 1 19.04 -2.41 18.45
N GLN A 2 18.41 -3.61 18.48
CA GLN A 2 18.17 -4.38 19.72
C GLN A 2 19.45 -4.91 20.40
N LEU A 3 20.52 -5.15 19.67
CA LEU A 3 21.79 -5.66 20.20
C LEU A 3 22.62 -4.60 20.92
N SER A 4 22.58 -3.35 20.44
CA SER A 4 23.46 -2.27 20.91
C SER A 4 22.73 -0.99 21.28
N GLY A 5 21.43 -0.91 21.03
CA GLY A 5 20.61 0.25 21.33
C GLY A 5 19.74 0.04 22.58
N MET A 6 19.45 1.10 23.31
CA MET A 6 18.55 1.10 24.44
C MET A 6 17.13 0.68 24.02
N ARG A 7 16.47 -0.18 24.81
CA ARG A 7 15.10 -0.63 24.48
C ARG A 7 14.02 0.42 24.77
N GLY A 8 14.17 1.24 25.79
CA GLY A 8 13.27 2.33 26.12
C GLY A 8 12.05 1.92 26.95
N LEU A 9 10.97 2.68 26.82
CA LEU A 9 9.73 2.50 27.56
C LEU A 9 8.92 1.31 27.06
N MET A 10 8.35 0.54 28.00
CA MET A 10 7.54 -0.65 27.69
C MET A 10 6.09 -0.43 28.09
N ALA A 11 5.17 -1.02 27.32
CA ALA A 11 3.74 -0.99 27.63
C ALA A 11 3.37 -1.98 28.74
N LYS A 12 2.47 -1.57 29.65
CA LYS A 12 1.87 -2.48 30.64
C LYS A 12 0.96 -3.51 29.95
N PRO A 13 0.85 -4.74 30.50
CA PRO A 13 -0.18 -5.68 30.07
C PRO A 13 -1.57 -5.09 30.37
N GLN A 14 -2.41 -4.99 29.35
CA GLN A 14 -3.79 -4.49 29.52
C GLN A 14 -4.80 -5.62 29.41
N LYS A 15 -5.91 -5.48 30.13
CA LYS A 15 -7.12 -6.31 29.92
C LYS A 15 -7.77 -5.88 28.60
N ALA A 16 -8.40 -6.83 27.91
CA ALA A 16 -9.16 -6.55 26.70
C ALA A 16 -10.23 -5.48 26.97
N GLY A 17 -10.28 -4.42 26.16
CA GLY A 17 -11.25 -3.33 26.28
C GLY A 17 -10.80 -2.09 27.06
N ALA A 18 -9.59 -2.04 27.62
CA ALA A 18 -9.06 -0.83 28.25
C ALA A 18 -8.51 0.12 27.19
N GLU A 19 -9.08 1.31 27.08
CA GLU A 19 -8.57 2.40 26.23
C GLU A 19 -7.35 3.06 26.88
N GLY A 20 -6.31 3.31 26.06
CA GLY A 20 -5.09 4.01 26.44
C GLY A 20 -3.94 3.07 26.84
N ALA A 21 -2.84 3.14 26.10
CA ALA A 21 -1.63 2.38 26.42
C ALA A 21 -0.98 2.92 27.70
N GLN A 22 -1.15 2.24 28.84
CA GLN A 22 -0.39 2.58 30.04
C GLN A 22 1.08 2.18 29.84
N ILE A 23 1.97 3.11 30.13
CA ILE A 23 3.42 2.95 30.03
C ILE A 23 3.98 2.61 31.42
N ILE A 24 4.98 1.73 31.43
CA ILE A 24 5.79 1.49 32.65
C ILE A 24 6.80 2.63 32.72
N GLU A 25 6.81 3.35 33.82
CA GLU A 25 7.64 4.54 34.04
C GLU A 25 9.14 4.25 34.00
N ASN A 26 9.55 3.08 34.46
CA ASN A 26 10.95 2.65 34.44
C ASN A 26 11.34 2.19 33.02
N PRO A 27 12.18 2.95 32.28
CA PRO A 27 12.67 2.54 30.98
C PRO A 27 13.71 1.42 31.10
N ILE A 28 13.82 0.59 30.07
CA ILE A 28 14.91 -0.37 29.95
C ILE A 28 16.08 0.35 29.27
N LEU A 29 17.13 0.60 30.03
CA LEU A 29 18.34 1.32 29.57
C LEU A 29 19.34 0.37 28.90
N SER A 30 19.39 -0.89 29.35
CA SER A 30 20.30 -1.91 28.84
C SER A 30 19.92 -2.43 27.46
N ASN A 31 20.90 -2.95 26.74
CA ASN A 31 20.74 -3.66 25.49
C ASN A 31 21.00 -5.17 25.67
N PHE A 32 20.78 -5.97 24.63
CA PHE A 32 21.02 -7.40 24.71
C PHE A 32 22.49 -7.79 24.89
N LYS A 33 23.44 -6.95 24.44
CA LYS A 33 24.86 -7.22 24.56
C LYS A 33 25.35 -7.02 26.00
N GLU A 34 24.85 -6.00 26.68
CA GLU A 34 25.18 -5.69 28.08
C GLU A 34 24.49 -6.63 29.06
N GLY A 35 23.34 -7.18 28.65
CA GLY A 35 22.45 -7.93 29.51
C GLY A 35 21.49 -7.05 30.30
N MET A 36 20.36 -7.59 30.68
CA MET A 36 19.30 -6.90 31.44
C MET A 36 19.31 -7.34 32.90
N SER A 37 18.99 -6.40 33.79
CA SER A 37 18.67 -6.75 35.20
C SER A 37 17.43 -7.61 35.28
N VAL A 38 17.22 -8.29 36.43
CA VAL A 38 16.04 -9.16 36.64
C VAL A 38 14.74 -8.37 36.45
N LEU A 39 14.68 -7.12 36.95
CA LEU A 39 13.51 -6.28 36.82
C LEU A 39 13.26 -5.89 35.36
N GLU A 40 14.28 -5.48 34.62
CA GLU A 40 14.19 -5.13 33.21
C GLU A 40 13.77 -6.33 32.36
N TYR A 41 14.28 -7.51 32.65
CA TYR A 41 13.87 -8.76 31.98
C TYR A 41 12.39 -9.07 32.25
N PHE A 42 11.93 -8.91 33.48
CA PHE A 42 10.52 -9.14 33.84
C PHE A 42 9.61 -8.16 33.09
N ILE A 43 9.96 -6.87 33.02
CA ILE A 43 9.24 -5.86 32.26
C ILE A 43 9.23 -6.22 30.77
N ALA A 44 10.38 -6.61 30.21
CA ALA A 44 10.50 -6.99 28.80
C ALA A 44 9.66 -8.23 28.46
N SER A 45 9.52 -9.19 29.41
CA SER A 45 8.71 -10.41 29.20
C SER A 45 7.22 -10.11 29.05
N HIS A 46 6.70 -9.10 29.73
CA HIS A 46 5.31 -8.63 29.54
C HIS A 46 5.08 -8.11 28.10
N GLY A 47 6.01 -7.30 27.60
CA GLY A 47 5.95 -6.80 26.22
C GLY A 47 6.03 -7.92 25.18
N ALA A 48 6.90 -8.91 25.40
CA ALA A 48 7.03 -10.07 24.52
C ALA A 48 5.74 -10.91 24.50
N ARG A 49 5.16 -11.21 25.66
CA ARG A 49 3.90 -11.98 25.76
C ARG A 49 2.74 -11.22 25.08
N LYS A 50 2.63 -9.91 25.30
CA LYS A 50 1.64 -9.09 24.61
C LYS A 50 1.82 -9.12 23.10
N GLY A 51 3.06 -8.97 22.61
CA GLY A 51 3.38 -9.06 21.19
C GLY A 51 2.99 -10.39 20.55
N LEU A 52 3.22 -11.51 21.24
CA LEU A 52 2.78 -12.84 20.79
C LEU A 52 1.25 -12.95 20.70
N ALA A 53 0.53 -12.51 21.72
CA ALA A 53 -0.93 -12.52 21.72
C ALA A 53 -1.51 -11.61 20.63
N ASP A 54 -1.00 -10.40 20.48
CA ASP A 54 -1.42 -9.44 19.46
C ASP A 54 -1.17 -9.99 18.03
N THR A 55 -0.03 -10.67 17.81
CA THR A 55 0.28 -11.30 16.54
C THR A 55 -0.73 -12.39 16.20
N ALA A 56 -1.07 -13.25 17.16
CA ALA A 56 -2.04 -14.33 16.96
C ALA A 56 -3.44 -13.79 16.60
N MET A 57 -3.93 -12.77 17.32
CA MET A 57 -5.24 -12.17 17.05
C MET A 57 -5.26 -11.42 15.71
N LYS A 58 -4.26 -10.59 15.44
CA LYS A 58 -4.20 -9.81 14.19
C LYS A 58 -4.05 -10.68 12.95
N THR A 59 -3.42 -11.85 13.06
CA THR A 59 -3.33 -12.81 11.95
C THR A 59 -4.73 -13.30 11.56
N ALA A 60 -5.58 -13.60 12.54
CA ALA A 60 -6.97 -13.99 12.28
C ALA A 60 -7.76 -12.85 11.61
N ASP A 61 -7.62 -11.62 12.10
CA ASP A 61 -8.27 -10.43 11.52
C ASP A 61 -7.82 -10.18 10.07
N ALA A 62 -6.51 -10.29 9.78
CA ALA A 62 -5.97 -10.15 8.44
C ALA A 62 -6.50 -11.24 7.49
N GLY A 63 -6.59 -12.49 7.95
CA GLY A 63 -7.17 -13.59 7.19
C GLY A 63 -8.66 -13.39 6.91
N TYR A 64 -9.43 -12.95 7.89
CA TYR A 64 -10.84 -12.65 7.73
C TYR A 64 -11.08 -11.47 6.75
N LEU A 65 -10.27 -10.41 6.86
CA LEU A 65 -10.34 -9.28 5.91
C LEU A 65 -10.07 -9.75 4.48
N THR A 66 -9.00 -10.53 4.27
CA THR A 66 -8.66 -11.06 2.95
C THR A 66 -9.80 -11.88 2.36
N ARG A 67 -10.38 -12.78 3.15
CA ARG A 67 -11.54 -13.58 2.72
C ARG A 67 -12.71 -12.70 2.30
N ARG A 68 -13.08 -11.71 3.10
CA ARG A 68 -14.16 -10.78 2.75
C ARG A 68 -13.89 -9.98 1.49
N LEU A 69 -12.64 -9.55 1.29
CA LEU A 69 -12.25 -8.84 0.06
C LEU A 69 -12.39 -9.76 -1.17
N VAL A 70 -11.96 -11.02 -1.05
CA VAL A 70 -12.14 -12.01 -2.13
C VAL A 70 -13.63 -12.26 -2.41
N ASP A 71 -14.45 -12.47 -1.38
CA ASP A 71 -15.88 -12.74 -1.53
C ASP A 71 -16.63 -11.59 -2.24
N VAL A 72 -16.19 -10.33 -2.06
CA VAL A 72 -16.79 -9.17 -2.73
C VAL A 72 -16.25 -8.97 -4.14
N SER A 73 -14.98 -9.31 -4.39
CA SER A 73 -14.30 -8.96 -5.64
C SER A 73 -14.13 -10.11 -6.63
N HIS A 74 -14.50 -11.36 -6.27
CA HIS A 74 -14.26 -12.52 -7.14
C HIS A 74 -14.99 -12.45 -8.49
N ASP A 75 -16.11 -11.74 -8.58
CA ASP A 75 -16.86 -11.51 -9.81
C ASP A 75 -16.23 -10.47 -10.75
N VAL A 76 -15.21 -9.74 -10.28
CA VAL A 76 -14.53 -8.72 -11.09
C VAL A 76 -13.48 -9.41 -11.96
N ILE A 77 -13.88 -9.77 -13.17
CA ILE A 77 -13.04 -10.39 -14.19
C ILE A 77 -12.98 -9.52 -15.44
N ILE A 78 -12.00 -9.75 -16.29
CA ILE A 78 -11.92 -9.09 -17.60
C ILE A 78 -12.91 -9.75 -18.56
N THR A 79 -13.98 -9.02 -18.91
CA THR A 79 -15.10 -9.57 -19.70
C THR A 79 -15.11 -9.15 -21.17
N GLN A 80 -14.47 -8.03 -21.50
CA GLN A 80 -14.48 -7.48 -22.88
C GLN A 80 -13.21 -6.68 -23.15
N GLU A 81 -12.90 -6.45 -24.42
CA GLU A 81 -11.71 -5.72 -24.84
C GLU A 81 -11.84 -4.23 -24.56
N ASP A 82 -12.96 -3.62 -24.92
CA ASP A 82 -13.21 -2.19 -24.77
C ASP A 82 -14.66 -1.92 -24.39
N CYS A 83 -14.90 -1.06 -23.42
CA CYS A 83 -16.24 -0.59 -23.06
C CYS A 83 -16.65 0.70 -23.79
N GLY A 84 -15.75 1.32 -24.54
CA GLY A 84 -16.03 2.53 -25.32
C GLY A 84 -16.20 3.82 -24.49
N THR A 85 -15.91 3.80 -23.18
CA THR A 85 -16.05 5.01 -22.35
C THR A 85 -15.10 6.11 -22.78
N LEU A 86 -15.60 7.34 -22.77
CA LEU A 86 -14.82 8.56 -22.96
C LEU A 86 -14.40 9.20 -21.62
N ARG A 87 -14.80 8.60 -20.50
CA ARG A 87 -14.44 9.08 -19.17
C ARG A 87 -13.11 8.51 -18.76
N GLY A 88 -12.20 9.37 -18.35
CA GLY A 88 -10.89 9.02 -17.83
C GLY A 88 -10.66 9.50 -16.42
N LEU A 89 -9.46 9.27 -15.95
CA LEU A 89 -8.91 9.81 -14.73
C LEU A 89 -7.71 10.68 -15.08
N VAL A 90 -7.72 11.93 -14.65
CA VAL A 90 -6.59 12.83 -14.85
C VAL A 90 -5.48 12.43 -13.89
N CYS A 91 -4.33 12.06 -14.43
CA CYS A 91 -3.12 11.72 -13.69
C CYS A 91 -2.10 12.85 -13.78
N THR A 92 -1.60 13.27 -12.61
CA THR A 92 -0.50 14.23 -12.44
C THR A 92 0.59 13.58 -11.58
N ALA A 93 1.78 14.13 -11.55
CA ALA A 93 2.80 13.68 -10.60
C ALA A 93 2.31 13.88 -9.16
N LEU A 94 2.53 12.89 -8.29
CA LEU A 94 2.17 12.99 -6.88
C LEU A 94 3.30 13.70 -6.13
N LYS A 95 2.98 14.88 -5.60
CA LYS A 95 3.93 15.73 -4.86
C LYS A 95 3.48 15.90 -3.41
N ASN A 96 4.43 15.96 -2.51
CA ASN A 96 4.21 16.35 -1.11
C ASN A 96 5.07 17.58 -0.81
N GLY A 97 4.48 18.77 -0.94
CA GLY A 97 5.25 20.01 -1.02
C GLY A 97 6.12 20.02 -2.28
N ASP A 98 7.43 20.18 -2.11
CA ASP A 98 8.40 20.20 -3.22
C ASP A 98 8.96 18.81 -3.58
N GLU A 99 8.70 17.79 -2.77
CA GLU A 99 9.18 16.43 -3.00
C GLU A 99 8.22 15.64 -3.89
N ILE A 100 8.74 15.05 -4.98
CA ILE A 100 7.98 14.17 -5.87
C ILE A 100 8.00 12.76 -5.25
N ILE A 101 6.82 12.30 -4.77
CA ILE A 101 6.64 10.95 -4.23
C ILE A 101 6.56 9.91 -5.36
N SER A 102 5.84 10.24 -6.44
CA SER A 102 5.69 9.38 -7.61
C SER A 102 5.63 10.24 -8.86
N SER A 103 6.48 9.94 -9.83
CA SER A 103 6.56 10.66 -11.10
C SER A 103 5.32 10.43 -11.97
N LEU A 104 5.10 11.28 -12.95
CA LEU A 104 4.05 11.08 -13.95
C LEU A 104 4.30 9.78 -14.72
N TYR A 105 5.56 9.48 -15.04
CA TYR A 105 5.98 8.24 -15.69
C TYR A 105 5.44 6.98 -14.99
N GLU A 106 5.68 6.86 -13.68
CA GLU A 106 5.25 5.69 -12.89
C GLU A 106 3.73 5.52 -12.86
N ARG A 107 3.00 6.63 -12.89
CA ARG A 107 1.54 6.62 -12.77
C ARG A 107 0.82 6.29 -14.07
N ILE A 108 1.42 6.62 -15.22
CA ILE A 108 0.80 6.39 -16.54
C ILE A 108 1.31 5.13 -17.23
N LEU A 109 2.43 4.56 -16.78
CA LEU A 109 3.02 3.36 -17.37
C LEU A 109 2.04 2.19 -17.42
N GLY A 110 1.86 1.60 -18.61
CA GLY A 110 0.97 0.46 -18.82
C GLY A 110 -0.52 0.80 -18.74
N ARG A 111 -0.88 2.08 -18.67
CA ARG A 111 -2.27 2.55 -18.79
C ARG A 111 -2.62 2.84 -20.24
N VAL A 112 -3.90 2.95 -20.51
CA VAL A 112 -4.43 3.29 -21.84
C VAL A 112 -4.88 4.75 -21.84
N SER A 113 -4.49 5.51 -22.84
CA SER A 113 -4.90 6.91 -22.97
C SER A 113 -6.36 7.04 -23.40
N VAL A 114 -7.07 8.04 -22.87
CA VAL A 114 -8.43 8.40 -23.32
C VAL A 114 -8.38 9.21 -24.61
N HIS A 115 -7.51 10.20 -24.65
CA HIS A 115 -7.35 11.13 -25.77
C HIS A 115 -5.97 10.99 -26.43
N ASP A 116 -5.84 11.55 -27.61
CA ASP A 116 -4.55 11.64 -28.28
C ASP A 116 -3.60 12.52 -27.45
N ILE A 117 -2.42 12.00 -27.14
CA ILE A 117 -1.36 12.75 -26.44
C ILE A 117 -0.40 13.29 -27.48
N ILE A 118 -0.38 14.61 -27.62
CA ILE A 118 0.45 15.33 -28.58
C ILE A 118 1.55 16.08 -27.84
N HIS A 119 2.77 16.03 -28.35
CA HIS A 119 3.90 16.77 -27.78
C HIS A 119 3.68 18.28 -27.97
N PRO A 120 3.64 19.10 -26.91
CA PRO A 120 3.22 20.50 -27.00
C PRO A 120 4.20 21.37 -27.79
N THR A 121 5.49 21.00 -27.90
CA THR A 121 6.52 21.78 -28.60
C THR A 121 6.70 21.32 -30.04
N THR A 122 6.69 20.01 -30.32
CA THR A 122 6.93 19.46 -31.67
C THR A 122 5.65 19.23 -32.45
N GLY A 123 4.49 19.13 -31.79
CA GLY A 123 3.21 18.80 -32.42
C GLY A 123 3.09 17.33 -32.87
N GLU A 124 4.07 16.50 -32.51
CA GLU A 124 4.05 15.07 -32.85
C GLU A 124 3.10 14.30 -31.95
N LEU A 125 2.41 13.30 -32.51
CA LEU A 125 1.55 12.39 -31.79
C LEU A 125 2.41 11.35 -31.05
N ILE A 126 2.40 11.37 -29.71
CA ILE A 126 3.14 10.42 -28.87
C ILE A 126 2.32 9.14 -28.68
N VAL A 127 1.03 9.30 -28.29
CA VAL A 127 0.12 8.17 -28.00
C VAL A 127 -1.23 8.48 -28.62
N LYS A 128 -1.77 7.51 -29.35
CA LYS A 128 -3.13 7.58 -29.91
C LYS A 128 -4.16 7.22 -28.84
N SER A 129 -5.34 7.82 -28.94
CA SER A 129 -6.51 7.46 -28.11
C SER A 129 -6.79 5.96 -28.15
N GLY A 130 -6.97 5.36 -26.98
CA GLY A 130 -7.21 3.92 -26.82
C GLY A 130 -5.97 3.03 -26.99
N GLU A 131 -4.78 3.61 -27.08
CA GLU A 131 -3.50 2.89 -27.15
C GLU A 131 -2.82 2.79 -25.76
N GLU A 132 -2.08 1.72 -25.52
CA GLU A 132 -1.28 1.53 -24.32
C GLU A 132 -0.09 2.48 -24.29
N ILE A 133 0.15 3.09 -23.13
CA ILE A 133 1.33 3.91 -22.86
C ILE A 133 2.48 2.97 -22.47
N THR A 134 3.35 2.67 -23.45
CA THR A 134 4.53 1.84 -23.23
C THR A 134 5.64 2.61 -22.51
N GLU A 135 6.68 1.92 -22.06
CA GLU A 135 7.83 2.52 -21.36
C GLU A 135 8.50 3.65 -22.16
N ALA A 136 8.70 3.42 -23.46
CA ALA A 136 9.31 4.43 -24.33
C ALA A 136 8.44 5.69 -24.46
N LYS A 137 7.12 5.51 -24.63
CA LYS A 137 6.15 6.62 -24.74
C LYS A 137 6.00 7.37 -23.42
N ALA A 138 5.93 6.63 -22.29
CA ALA A 138 5.84 7.22 -20.97
C ALA A 138 7.06 8.09 -20.63
N LYS A 139 8.25 7.65 -21.05
CA LYS A 139 9.48 8.42 -20.88
C LYS A 139 9.48 9.73 -21.68
N ILE A 140 9.02 9.70 -22.92
CA ILE A 140 8.86 10.89 -23.75
C ILE A 140 7.87 11.89 -23.12
N ILE A 141 6.77 11.37 -22.53
CA ILE A 141 5.78 12.21 -21.84
C ILE A 141 6.39 12.86 -20.60
N ASP A 142 7.15 12.13 -19.79
CA ASP A 142 7.78 12.64 -18.56
C ASP A 142 8.88 13.67 -18.84
N GLU A 143 9.61 13.53 -19.97
CA GLU A 143 10.63 14.49 -20.45
C GLU A 143 10.00 15.72 -21.12
N SER A 144 8.73 15.66 -21.50
CA SER A 144 7.98 16.76 -22.11
C SER A 144 7.36 17.69 -21.05
N PRO A 145 6.96 18.92 -21.37
CA PRO A 145 6.30 19.83 -20.44
C PRO A 145 4.82 19.48 -20.17
N ILE A 146 4.45 18.21 -20.29
CA ILE A 146 3.09 17.71 -20.03
C ILE A 146 2.96 17.45 -18.51
N GLU A 147 2.11 18.20 -17.83
CA GLU A 147 1.89 18.05 -16.39
C GLU A 147 0.78 17.05 -16.04
N SER A 148 -0.16 16.81 -16.94
CA SER A 148 -1.31 15.95 -16.72
C SER A 148 -1.67 15.13 -17.95
N VAL A 149 -2.08 13.87 -17.72
CA VAL A 149 -2.53 12.95 -18.77
C VAL A 149 -3.84 12.31 -18.33
N GLU A 150 -4.82 12.23 -19.22
CA GLU A 150 -6.07 11.53 -18.96
C GLU A 150 -5.98 10.08 -19.42
N ILE A 151 -6.08 9.17 -18.45
CA ILE A 151 -5.95 7.71 -18.64
C ILE A 151 -7.25 6.98 -18.37
N ARG A 152 -7.45 5.83 -19.02
CA ARG A 152 -8.53 4.90 -18.72
C ARG A 152 -8.33 4.30 -17.34
N SER A 153 -9.42 4.14 -16.60
CA SER A 153 -9.40 3.59 -15.23
C SER A 153 -10.52 2.57 -15.02
N VAL A 154 -10.28 1.62 -14.12
CA VAL A 154 -11.29 0.67 -13.65
C VAL A 154 -12.48 1.39 -13.02
N LEU A 155 -12.23 2.53 -12.35
CA LEU A 155 -13.26 3.33 -11.68
C LEU A 155 -14.24 4.01 -12.62
N THR A 156 -13.84 4.26 -13.87
CA THR A 156 -14.66 4.90 -14.89
C THR A 156 -15.14 3.92 -15.97
N CYS A 157 -14.90 2.62 -15.76
CA CYS A 157 -15.31 1.59 -16.72
C CYS A 157 -16.83 1.43 -16.79
N GLU A 158 -17.39 1.45 -18.01
CA GLU A 158 -18.83 1.31 -18.27
C GLU A 158 -19.25 -0.13 -18.63
N SER A 159 -18.39 -1.11 -18.33
CA SER A 159 -18.72 -2.54 -18.51
C SER A 159 -19.87 -2.93 -17.57
N LYS A 160 -20.87 -3.66 -18.08
CA LYS A 160 -22.03 -4.10 -17.27
C LYS A 160 -21.66 -5.13 -16.21
N LYS A 161 -20.67 -5.97 -16.48
CA LYS A 161 -20.11 -6.97 -15.55
C LYS A 161 -18.59 -6.96 -15.67
N GLY A 162 -17.89 -7.02 -14.55
CA GLY A 162 -16.44 -7.02 -14.55
C GLY A 162 -15.83 -5.71 -15.09
N VAL A 163 -14.71 -5.80 -15.77
CA VAL A 163 -13.91 -4.67 -16.28
C VAL A 163 -13.45 -4.99 -17.70
N CYS A 164 -13.24 -3.99 -18.54
CA CYS A 164 -12.64 -4.18 -19.85
C CYS A 164 -11.11 -4.12 -19.81
N MET A 165 -10.46 -4.73 -20.82
CA MET A 165 -9.00 -4.79 -20.93
C MET A 165 -8.37 -3.39 -20.96
N LYS A 166 -8.92 -2.46 -21.76
CA LYS A 166 -8.38 -1.11 -21.88
C LYS A 166 -8.50 -0.27 -20.60
N CYS A 167 -9.55 -0.45 -19.83
CA CYS A 167 -9.71 0.25 -18.53
C CYS A 167 -8.80 -0.31 -17.44
N TYR A 168 -8.51 -1.60 -17.48
CA TYR A 168 -7.55 -2.23 -16.58
C TYR A 168 -6.11 -1.90 -16.98
N GLY A 169 -5.78 -2.11 -18.26
CA GLY A 169 -4.46 -1.86 -18.82
C GLY A 169 -3.54 -3.07 -18.71
N ARG A 170 -2.28 -2.81 -18.38
CA ARG A 170 -1.18 -3.78 -18.34
C ARG A 170 -1.27 -4.72 -17.13
N ASN A 171 -1.07 -6.00 -17.35
CA ASN A 171 -0.81 -6.97 -16.29
C ASN A 171 0.64 -6.82 -15.83
N LEU A 172 0.85 -6.51 -14.54
CA LEU A 172 2.17 -6.23 -13.98
C LEU A 172 3.10 -7.45 -13.94
N ALA A 173 2.55 -8.67 -13.89
CA ALA A 173 3.35 -9.88 -13.86
C ALA A 173 3.97 -10.23 -15.21
N THR A 174 3.20 -10.03 -16.29
CA THR A 174 3.62 -10.40 -17.66
C THR A 174 4.15 -9.21 -18.46
N ALA A 175 3.97 -7.99 -17.96
CA ALA A 175 4.29 -6.74 -18.63
C ALA A 175 3.60 -6.56 -20.01
N ARG A 176 2.42 -7.18 -20.19
CA ARG A 176 1.60 -7.13 -21.40
C ARG A 176 0.17 -6.73 -21.03
N MET A 177 -0.61 -6.30 -22.02
CA MET A 177 -2.05 -6.08 -21.82
C MET A 177 -2.71 -7.29 -21.19
N VAL A 178 -3.62 -7.06 -20.25
CA VAL A 178 -4.38 -8.11 -19.57
C VAL A 178 -5.20 -8.91 -20.58
N GLN A 179 -5.39 -10.20 -20.31
CA GLN A 179 -6.17 -11.11 -21.18
C GLN A 179 -7.63 -11.20 -20.73
N LEU A 180 -8.50 -11.54 -21.65
CA LEU A 180 -9.91 -11.85 -21.35
C LEU A 180 -10.00 -13.04 -20.39
N GLY A 181 -10.90 -12.94 -19.41
CA GLY A 181 -11.12 -13.98 -18.41
C GLY A 181 -10.19 -13.91 -17.20
N GLU A 182 -9.25 -12.97 -17.13
CA GLU A 182 -8.37 -12.81 -15.97
C GLU A 182 -9.14 -12.30 -14.74
N ALA A 183 -8.97 -12.97 -13.59
CA ALA A 183 -9.67 -12.68 -12.34
C ALA A 183 -8.97 -11.56 -11.56
N VAL A 184 -9.00 -10.35 -12.10
CA VAL A 184 -8.29 -9.17 -11.53
C VAL A 184 -8.77 -8.77 -10.14
N GLY A 185 -10.03 -9.04 -9.81
CA GLY A 185 -10.58 -8.75 -8.49
C GLY A 185 -9.96 -9.62 -7.39
N VAL A 186 -9.77 -10.92 -7.67
CA VAL A 186 -9.10 -11.85 -6.73
C VAL A 186 -7.64 -11.45 -6.54
N ILE A 187 -6.94 -11.09 -7.62
CA ILE A 187 -5.55 -10.61 -7.57
C ILE A 187 -5.46 -9.35 -6.69
N ALA A 188 -6.37 -8.40 -6.87
CA ALA A 188 -6.40 -7.19 -6.04
C ALA A 188 -6.67 -7.49 -4.55
N ALA A 189 -7.63 -8.38 -4.25
CA ALA A 189 -7.94 -8.77 -2.87
C ALA A 189 -6.74 -9.46 -2.19
N GLN A 190 -6.04 -10.35 -2.89
CA GLN A 190 -4.84 -11.01 -2.40
C GLN A 190 -3.69 -10.03 -2.20
N ALA A 191 -3.47 -9.09 -3.12
CA ALA A 191 -2.44 -8.05 -3.02
C ALA A 191 -2.67 -7.09 -1.84
N ILE A 192 -3.93 -6.85 -1.46
CA ILE A 192 -4.28 -6.05 -0.27
C ILE A 192 -4.14 -6.88 1.00
N GLY A 193 -4.50 -8.17 0.96
CA GLY A 193 -4.49 -9.06 2.12
C GLY A 193 -3.11 -9.55 2.54
N GLU A 194 -2.21 -9.78 1.60
CA GLU A 194 -0.85 -10.27 1.87
C GLU A 194 -0.06 -9.36 2.83
N PRO A 195 0.04 -8.03 2.62
CA PRO A 195 0.73 -7.15 3.55
C PRO A 195 0.11 -7.11 4.95
N GLY A 196 -1.17 -7.39 5.07
CA GLY A 196 -1.87 -7.48 6.37
C GLY A 196 -1.21 -8.51 7.29
N THR A 197 -0.90 -9.69 6.77
CA THR A 197 -0.21 -10.75 7.51
C THR A 197 1.23 -10.35 7.87
N GLN A 198 1.97 -9.70 6.96
CA GLN A 198 3.33 -9.23 7.23
C GLN A 198 3.38 -8.12 8.28
N LEU A 199 2.40 -7.21 8.30
CA LEU A 199 2.30 -6.16 9.33
C LEU A 199 2.07 -6.75 10.72
N THR A 200 1.36 -7.88 10.85
CA THR A 200 1.23 -8.57 12.13
C THR A 200 2.55 -9.13 12.64
N LEU A 201 3.38 -9.68 11.75
CA LEU A 201 4.72 -10.19 12.10
C LEU A 201 5.67 -9.05 12.55
N ARG A 202 5.58 -7.87 11.95
CA ARG A 202 6.40 -6.70 12.36
C ARG A 202 6.09 -6.23 13.78
N THR A 203 4.87 -6.35 14.27
CA THR A 203 4.51 -6.03 15.66
C THR A 203 5.24 -6.92 16.68
N PHE A 204 5.50 -8.18 16.33
CA PHE A 204 6.28 -9.11 17.15
C PHE A 204 7.74 -8.66 17.32
N HIS A 205 8.38 -8.20 16.25
CA HIS A 205 9.76 -7.72 16.28
C HIS A 205 9.93 -6.40 17.04
N ALA A 206 8.92 -5.57 17.14
CA ALA A 206 8.93 -4.33 17.93
C ALA A 206 8.83 -4.58 19.44
N GLY A 207 8.44 -5.78 19.88
CA GLY A 207 8.56 -6.25 21.25
C GLY A 207 7.80 -5.45 22.32
N GLY A 208 6.67 -4.82 21.97
CA GLY A 208 5.85 -4.04 22.92
C GLY A 208 6.44 -2.67 23.29
N ILE A 209 7.38 -2.15 22.54
CA ILE A 209 7.95 -0.81 22.72
C ILE A 209 6.87 0.24 22.46
N ALA A 210 6.70 1.18 23.40
CA ALA A 210 5.69 2.23 23.37
C ALA A 210 6.11 3.44 22.50
N SER A 211 6.33 3.21 21.19
CA SER A 211 6.81 4.26 20.28
C SER A 211 5.79 5.40 20.04
N ASN A 212 4.49 5.08 20.01
CA ASN A 212 3.45 6.10 19.75
C ASN A 212 2.94 6.80 21.01
N ALA A 213 3.04 6.16 22.19
CA ALA A 213 2.59 6.77 23.44
C ALA A 213 3.53 7.89 23.92
N ALA A 214 4.82 7.82 23.63
CA ALA A 214 5.79 8.87 23.95
C ALA A 214 5.60 10.12 23.07
N ALA A 215 5.15 9.98 21.83
CA ALA A 215 4.81 11.10 20.96
C ALA A 215 3.53 11.80 21.42
N ASN A 216 2.52 11.06 21.83
CA ASN A 216 1.24 11.62 22.34
C ASN A 216 1.38 12.27 23.72
N ALA A 217 2.27 11.79 24.59
CA ALA A 217 2.53 12.40 25.88
C ALA A 217 3.24 13.77 25.77
N LYS A 218 4.02 13.99 24.69
CA LYS A 218 4.64 15.30 24.40
C LYS A 218 3.66 16.34 23.83
N ILE A 219 2.53 15.91 23.31
CA ILE A 219 1.48 16.80 22.78
C ILE A 219 0.51 17.22 23.89
N ALA A 220 0.43 16.44 24.98
CA ALA A 220 -0.46 16.68 26.12
C ALA A 220 0.21 17.44 27.31
N ALA A 221 1.51 17.73 27.22
CA ALA A 221 2.28 18.54 28.16
C ALA A 221 2.63 19.91 27.54
#